data_08be8b84c3e1f934d4e37de1f19a0a6e
#
_entry.id   08be8b84c3e1f934d4e37de1f19a0a6e
#
_cell.length_a   1.000
_cell.length_b   1.000
_cell.length_c   1.000
_cell.angle_alpha   90.00
_cell.angle_beta   90.00
_cell.angle_gamma   90.00
#
_symmetry.space_group_name_H-M   'P 1'
#
loop_
_entity.id
_entity.type
_entity.pdbx_description
1 polymer ?
#
loop_
_entity_poly.entity_id
_entity_poly.type
_entity_poly.pdbx_seq_one_letter_code
_entity_poly.pdbx_strand_id
1 'polypeptide(L)'
;TKQKIKNQHIEETNLTQKLEFYNRLIVVIKNAVTKDEIEFYMPKKDKNQKKTKKANPYKSFFIDGYKIMLGRDERENIYLLENSRASDFWFHLQGEVSSHVIVSNTKKTIPEKLILEAAKICAKFSSDFGGTFNVDYTQRRNVKIQNRANVLYNPYSTVVVKV
;
A
#
# COMPACT_ATOMS: atom_id res chain seq x y z
N THR A 1 0.84 33.66 -2.96
CA THR A 1 1.82 33.39 -4.03
C THR A 1 1.51 32.07 -4.71
N LYS A 2 1.91 31.91 -6.00
CA LYS A 2 1.70 30.69 -6.81
C LYS A 2 2.14 29.40 -6.08
N GLN A 3 3.25 29.45 -5.36
CA GLN A 3 3.76 28.29 -4.59
C GLN A 3 2.82 27.89 -3.44
N LYS A 4 2.21 28.86 -2.74
CA LYS A 4 1.26 28.58 -1.65
C LYS A 4 0.01 27.89 -2.18
N ILE A 5 -0.54 28.36 -3.31
CA ILE A 5 -1.70 27.77 -3.97
C ILE A 5 -1.38 26.32 -4.42
N LYS A 6 -0.20 26.10 -5.03
CA LYS A 6 0.23 24.76 -5.45
C LYS A 6 0.33 23.81 -4.25
N ASN A 7 0.90 24.27 -3.13
CA ASN A 7 1.03 23.46 -1.92
C ASN A 7 -0.34 23.13 -1.30
N GLN A 8 -1.27 24.09 -1.29
CA GLN A 8 -2.64 23.87 -0.82
C GLN A 8 -3.36 22.84 -1.68
N HIS A 9 -3.24 22.91 -3.01
CA HIS A 9 -3.86 21.93 -3.92
C HIS A 9 -3.29 20.52 -3.72
N ILE A 10 -1.96 20.38 -3.50
CA ILE A 10 -1.33 19.10 -3.18
C ILE A 10 -1.88 18.54 -1.86
N GLU A 11 -2.00 19.39 -0.83
CA GLU A 11 -2.52 18.97 0.47
C GLU A 11 -3.98 18.55 0.39
N GLU A 12 -4.82 19.29 -0.33
CA GLU A 12 -6.22 18.95 -0.60
C GLU A 12 -6.33 17.58 -1.30
N THR A 13 -5.52 17.33 -2.34
CA THR A 13 -5.48 16.05 -3.04
C THR A 13 -5.09 14.91 -2.09
N ASN A 14 -4.06 15.10 -1.27
CA ASN A 14 -3.64 14.09 -0.30
C ASN A 14 -4.70 13.81 0.75
N LEU A 15 -5.42 14.83 1.22
CA LEU A 15 -6.52 14.67 2.18
C LEU A 15 -7.70 13.92 1.56
N THR A 16 -8.04 14.22 0.31
CA THR A 16 -9.10 13.53 -0.44
C THR A 16 -8.76 12.05 -0.60
N GLN A 17 -7.54 11.72 -1.02
CA GLN A 17 -7.09 10.33 -1.15
C GLN A 17 -7.12 9.58 0.18
N LYS A 18 -6.76 10.24 1.29
CA LYS A 18 -6.89 9.65 2.62
C LYS A 18 -8.33 9.41 3.03
N LEU A 19 -9.23 10.32 2.71
CA LEU A 19 -10.66 10.15 2.97
C LEU A 19 -11.20 8.94 2.18
N GLU A 20 -10.86 8.81 0.91
CA GLU A 20 -11.22 7.65 0.09
C GLU A 20 -10.66 6.34 0.70
N PHE A 21 -9.40 6.35 1.13
CA PHE A 21 -8.82 5.20 1.83
C PHE A 21 -9.64 4.80 3.07
N TYR A 22 -10.02 5.75 3.91
CA TYR A 22 -10.82 5.44 5.11
C TYR A 22 -12.23 4.96 4.76
N ASN A 23 -12.84 5.49 3.71
CA ASN A 23 -14.13 5.00 3.23
C ASN A 23 -14.02 3.54 2.76
N ARG A 24 -12.97 3.18 2.00
CA ARG A 24 -12.69 1.79 1.60
C ARG A 24 -12.44 0.91 2.82
N LEU A 25 -11.68 1.38 3.81
CA LEU A 25 -11.44 0.64 5.05
C LEU A 25 -12.75 0.35 5.80
N ILE A 26 -13.68 1.30 5.84
CA ILE A 26 -15.01 1.11 6.42
C ILE A 26 -15.78 0.00 5.68
N VAL A 27 -15.74 -0.01 4.36
CA VAL A 27 -16.38 -1.06 3.54
C VAL A 27 -15.74 -2.42 3.81
N VAL A 28 -14.41 -2.50 3.85
CA VAL A 28 -13.68 -3.74 4.17
C VAL A 28 -14.07 -4.28 5.54
N ILE A 29 -14.16 -3.41 6.55
CA ILE A 29 -14.54 -3.82 7.91
C ILE A 29 -16.01 -4.23 7.98
N LYS A 30 -16.92 -3.54 7.29
CA LYS A 30 -18.36 -3.89 7.24
C LYS A 30 -18.61 -5.24 6.57
N ASN A 31 -17.79 -5.61 5.59
CA ASN A 31 -17.89 -6.86 4.86
C ASN A 31 -17.07 -8.01 5.49
N ALA A 32 -16.33 -7.73 6.56
CA ALA A 32 -15.58 -8.76 7.27
C ALA A 32 -16.54 -9.74 7.95
N VAL A 33 -16.33 -11.03 7.71
CA VAL A 33 -17.16 -12.12 8.22
C VAL A 33 -16.67 -12.60 9.59
N THR A 34 -15.38 -12.46 9.85
CA THR A 34 -14.74 -12.94 11.06
C THR A 34 -14.13 -11.80 11.89
N LYS A 35 -14.05 -12.03 13.21
CA LYS A 35 -13.37 -11.12 14.14
C LYS A 35 -11.89 -10.93 13.76
N ASP A 36 -11.23 -12.00 13.30
CA ASP A 36 -9.81 -11.96 12.95
C ASP A 36 -9.56 -11.06 11.73
N GLU A 37 -10.47 -11.05 10.75
CA GLU A 37 -10.42 -10.11 9.63
C GLU A 37 -10.54 -8.66 10.09
N ILE A 38 -11.45 -8.36 11.02
CA ILE A 38 -11.61 -7.03 11.59
C ILE A 38 -10.33 -6.62 12.33
N GLU A 39 -9.81 -7.48 13.19
CA GLU A 39 -8.59 -7.20 13.96
C GLU A 39 -7.37 -7.00 13.06
N PHE A 40 -7.31 -7.69 11.91
CA PHE A 40 -6.25 -7.53 10.94
C PHE A 40 -6.19 -6.10 10.35
N TYR A 41 -7.34 -5.53 9.99
CA TYR A 41 -7.42 -4.19 9.41
C TYR A 41 -7.45 -3.05 10.44
N MET A 42 -7.79 -3.36 11.69
CA MET A 42 -7.81 -2.37 12.77
C MET A 42 -6.39 -1.97 13.20
N PRO A 43 -6.15 -0.71 13.54
CA PRO A 43 -4.88 -0.30 14.11
C PRO A 43 -4.69 -1.00 15.46
N LYS A 44 -3.66 -1.82 15.59
CA LYS A 44 -3.28 -2.39 16.89
C LYS A 44 -2.85 -1.24 17.80
N LYS A 45 -3.55 -1.06 18.92
CA LYS A 45 -3.13 -0.13 19.99
C LYS A 45 -1.88 -0.73 20.65
N ASP A 46 -0.72 -0.18 20.34
CA ASP A 46 0.49 -0.47 21.10
C ASP A 46 0.31 0.10 22.53
N LYS A 47 0.14 -0.81 23.48
CA LYS A 47 -0.04 -0.46 24.92
C LYS A 47 1.18 0.24 25.53
N ASN A 48 2.31 0.33 24.82
CA ASN A 48 3.61 0.84 25.30
C ASN A 48 4.31 1.87 24.40
N GLN A 49 3.61 2.60 23.55
CA GLN A 49 4.28 3.69 22.83
C GLN A 49 4.57 4.87 23.77
N LYS A 50 5.78 4.92 24.29
CA LYS A 50 6.40 6.17 24.73
C LYS A 50 6.35 7.15 23.54
N LYS A 51 5.86 8.38 23.76
CA LYS A 51 5.53 9.44 22.79
C LYS A 51 6.71 10.00 21.96
N THR A 52 7.67 9.21 21.50
CA THR A 52 8.89 9.70 20.83
C THR A 52 9.22 9.11 19.46
N LYS A 53 8.44 8.20 18.91
CA LYS A 53 8.62 7.78 17.51
C LYS A 53 7.58 8.48 16.63
N LYS A 54 8.04 9.31 15.69
CA LYS A 54 7.19 9.82 14.60
C LYS A 54 6.46 8.63 13.99
N ALA A 55 5.12 8.66 13.99
CA ALA A 55 4.32 7.62 13.36
C ALA A 55 4.75 7.44 11.90
N ASN A 56 4.89 6.20 11.46
CA ASN A 56 5.19 5.94 10.05
C ASN A 56 4.10 6.60 9.17
N PRO A 57 4.48 7.27 8.08
CA PRO A 57 3.55 7.97 7.21
C PRO A 57 2.70 7.01 6.35
N TYR A 58 2.73 5.71 6.58
CA TYR A 58 2.02 4.68 5.82
C TYR A 58 1.29 3.71 6.73
N LYS A 59 0.32 2.97 6.20
CA LYS A 59 -0.35 1.88 6.92
C LYS A 59 0.50 0.61 6.85
N SER A 60 0.56 -0.16 7.92
CA SER A 60 1.26 -1.45 7.93
C SER A 60 0.40 -2.57 8.49
N PHE A 61 0.58 -3.76 7.91
CA PHE A 61 -0.02 -5.02 8.30
C PHE A 61 1.09 -6.06 8.51
N PHE A 62 0.79 -7.15 9.21
CA PHE A 62 1.72 -8.25 9.41
C PHE A 62 1.04 -9.56 9.04
N ILE A 63 1.67 -10.31 8.14
CA ILE A 63 1.22 -11.64 7.70
C ILE A 63 2.41 -12.59 7.80
N ASP A 64 2.28 -13.67 8.55
CA ASP A 64 3.30 -14.70 8.71
C ASP A 64 4.70 -14.13 9.04
N GLY A 65 4.75 -13.07 9.87
CA GLY A 65 5.98 -12.39 10.27
C GLY A 65 6.54 -11.37 9.26
N TYR A 66 5.95 -11.25 8.08
CA TYR A 66 6.33 -10.25 7.10
C TYR A 66 5.56 -8.94 7.32
N LYS A 67 6.26 -7.83 7.25
CA LYS A 67 5.65 -6.50 7.29
C LYS A 67 5.20 -6.11 5.88
N ILE A 68 3.92 -5.81 5.74
CA ILE A 68 3.31 -5.27 4.53
C ILE A 68 3.00 -3.80 4.77
N MET A 69 3.45 -2.93 3.89
CA MET A 69 3.30 -1.48 3.97
C MET A 69 2.46 -0.99 2.80
N LEU A 70 1.48 -0.15 3.09
CA LEU A 70 0.52 0.39 2.13
C LEU A 70 0.54 1.90 2.16
N GLY A 71 0.75 2.55 1.03
CA GLY A 71 0.58 3.98 0.84
C GLY A 71 -0.88 4.33 0.59
N ARG A 72 -1.41 5.30 1.33
CA ARG A 72 -2.81 5.75 1.28
C ARG A 72 -3.03 6.94 0.34
N ASP A 73 -1.94 7.60 -0.04
CA ASP A 73 -1.92 8.76 -0.93
C ASP A 73 -0.61 8.81 -1.73
N GLU A 74 -0.52 9.73 -2.67
CA GLU A 74 0.66 9.91 -3.52
C GLU A 74 1.95 10.15 -2.70
N ARG A 75 1.89 10.96 -1.65
CA ARG A 75 3.03 11.28 -0.80
C ARG A 75 3.54 10.05 -0.05
N GLU A 76 2.63 9.24 0.45
CA GLU A 76 2.97 7.99 1.13
C GLU A 76 3.52 6.94 0.15
N ASN A 77 2.97 6.87 -1.07
CA ASN A 77 3.47 6.01 -2.14
C ASN A 77 4.93 6.38 -2.49
N ILE A 78 5.23 7.67 -2.65
CA ILE A 78 6.60 8.16 -2.88
C ILE A 78 7.49 7.78 -1.70
N TYR A 79 7.05 8.05 -0.47
CA TYR A 79 7.82 7.72 0.73
C TYR A 79 8.17 6.23 0.80
N LEU A 80 7.21 5.34 0.51
CA LEU A 80 7.44 3.90 0.47
C LEU A 80 8.49 3.52 -0.57
N LEU A 81 8.40 4.08 -1.78
CA LEU A 81 9.38 3.83 -2.84
C LEU A 81 10.79 4.30 -2.46
N GLU A 82 10.92 5.48 -1.85
CA GLU A 82 12.22 6.05 -1.49
C GLU A 82 12.87 5.34 -0.29
N ASN A 83 12.07 4.83 0.64
CA ASN A 83 12.55 4.26 1.90
C ASN A 83 12.51 2.73 1.95
N SER A 84 12.12 2.07 0.86
CA SER A 84 12.14 0.61 0.77
C SER A 84 13.51 0.09 0.33
N ARG A 85 13.85 -1.11 0.78
CA ARG A 85 15.08 -1.78 0.39
C ARG A 85 14.98 -2.31 -1.03
N ALA A 86 16.11 -2.42 -1.71
CA ALA A 86 16.19 -3.00 -3.06
C ALA A 86 15.63 -4.43 -3.16
N SER A 87 15.67 -5.19 -2.06
CA SER A 87 15.17 -6.57 -1.97
C SER A 87 13.69 -6.68 -1.59
N ASP A 88 13.04 -5.59 -1.13
CA ASP A 88 11.62 -5.60 -0.81
C ASP A 88 10.79 -5.83 -2.07
N PHE A 89 9.59 -6.40 -1.94
CA PHE A 89 8.68 -6.62 -3.05
C PHE A 89 7.65 -5.49 -3.12
N TRP A 90 7.48 -4.94 -4.30
CA TRP A 90 6.52 -3.90 -4.65
C TRP A 90 5.37 -4.48 -5.46
N PHE A 91 4.14 -4.01 -5.20
CA PHE A 91 2.89 -4.42 -5.85
C PHE A 91 2.10 -3.21 -6.29
N HIS A 92 1.41 -3.33 -7.44
CA HIS A 92 0.60 -2.27 -8.05
C HIS A 92 -0.45 -2.87 -8.99
N LEU A 93 -1.63 -2.25 -9.12
CA LEU A 93 -2.59 -2.66 -10.14
C LEU A 93 -2.04 -2.43 -11.54
N GLN A 94 -2.23 -3.39 -12.42
CA GLN A 94 -1.77 -3.30 -13.79
C GLN A 94 -2.59 -2.24 -14.56
N GLY A 95 -1.90 -1.24 -15.11
CA GLY A 95 -2.51 -0.24 -15.99
C GLY A 95 -3.43 0.78 -15.30
N GLU A 96 -3.58 0.76 -13.99
CA GLU A 96 -4.47 1.66 -13.24
C GLU A 96 -3.72 2.44 -12.17
N VAL A 97 -4.33 3.55 -11.73
CA VAL A 97 -3.85 4.27 -10.55
C VAL A 97 -4.14 3.41 -9.31
N SER A 98 -3.13 3.15 -8.50
CA SER A 98 -3.31 2.31 -7.32
C SER A 98 -2.45 2.73 -6.13
N SER A 99 -2.81 2.21 -4.97
CA SER A 99 -1.96 2.21 -3.79
C SER A 99 -0.71 1.38 -4.06
N HIS A 100 0.45 1.87 -3.63
CA HIS A 100 1.67 1.08 -3.63
C HIS A 100 1.72 0.20 -2.38
N VAL A 101 1.95 -1.08 -2.57
CA VAL A 101 2.16 -2.02 -1.48
C VAL A 101 3.59 -2.51 -1.51
N ILE A 102 4.25 -2.47 -0.36
CA ILE A 102 5.61 -2.98 -0.19
C ILE A 102 5.61 -4.10 0.84
N VAL A 103 6.15 -5.25 0.48
CA VAL A 103 6.41 -6.35 1.40
C VAL A 103 7.88 -6.32 1.79
N SER A 104 8.16 -6.09 3.06
CA SER A 104 9.52 -6.07 3.60
C SER A 104 10.13 -7.47 3.51
N ASN A 105 11.25 -7.59 2.83
CA ASN A 105 11.89 -8.89 2.60
C ASN A 105 13.42 -8.80 2.69
N THR A 106 14.02 -9.79 3.33
CA THR A 106 15.47 -9.97 3.37
C THR A 106 15.94 -11.12 2.50
N LYS A 107 15.02 -11.92 1.95
CA LYS A 107 15.29 -13.09 1.12
C LYS A 107 15.13 -12.75 -0.37
N LYS A 108 15.66 -13.61 -1.24
CA LYS A 108 15.54 -13.43 -2.69
C LYS A 108 14.11 -13.62 -3.20
N THR A 109 13.32 -14.45 -2.52
CA THR A 109 11.93 -14.79 -2.89
C THR A 109 11.03 -14.69 -1.66
N ILE A 110 9.74 -14.50 -1.89
CA ILE A 110 8.70 -14.54 -0.87
C ILE A 110 7.70 -15.68 -1.16
N PRO A 111 7.04 -16.25 -0.14
CA PRO A 111 6.05 -17.31 -0.34
C PRO A 111 4.89 -16.88 -1.25
N GLU A 112 4.39 -17.78 -2.10
CA GLU A 112 3.28 -17.51 -3.01
C GLU A 112 2.02 -17.03 -2.26
N LYS A 113 1.70 -17.64 -1.13
CA LYS A 113 0.61 -17.20 -0.25
C LYS A 113 0.73 -15.72 0.11
N LEU A 114 1.95 -15.26 0.42
CA LEU A 114 2.19 -13.86 0.76
C LEU A 114 2.04 -12.93 -0.45
N ILE A 115 2.44 -13.39 -1.64
CA ILE A 115 2.22 -12.66 -2.90
C ILE A 115 0.73 -12.44 -3.10
N LEU A 116 -0.10 -13.48 -2.96
CA LEU A 116 -1.55 -13.40 -3.10
C LEU A 116 -2.18 -12.45 -2.08
N GLU A 117 -1.79 -12.53 -0.82
CA GLU A 117 -2.35 -11.67 0.23
C GLU A 117 -1.94 -10.21 0.05
N ALA A 118 -0.69 -9.93 -0.32
CA ALA A 118 -0.23 -8.58 -0.63
C ALA A 118 -0.95 -7.99 -1.84
N ALA A 119 -1.16 -8.80 -2.88
CA ALA A 119 -1.91 -8.42 -4.08
C ALA A 119 -3.39 -8.14 -3.76
N LYS A 120 -4.04 -8.95 -2.90
CA LYS A 120 -5.41 -8.68 -2.44
C LYS A 120 -5.49 -7.36 -1.65
N ILE A 121 -4.52 -7.08 -0.78
CA ILE A 121 -4.45 -5.80 -0.07
C ILE A 121 -4.32 -4.65 -1.08
N CYS A 122 -3.43 -4.78 -2.07
CA CYS A 122 -3.28 -3.78 -3.13
C CYS A 122 -4.62 -3.54 -3.83
N ALA A 123 -5.31 -4.58 -4.30
CA ALA A 123 -6.59 -4.47 -4.99
C ALA A 123 -7.70 -3.86 -4.10
N LYS A 124 -7.86 -4.35 -2.86
CA LYS A 124 -8.89 -3.86 -1.92
C LYS A 124 -8.77 -2.37 -1.60
N PHE A 125 -7.56 -1.83 -1.58
CA PHE A 125 -7.31 -0.42 -1.25
C PHE A 125 -7.08 0.47 -2.48
N SER A 126 -7.14 -0.09 -3.68
CA SER A 126 -7.01 0.65 -4.94
C SER A 126 -8.33 0.77 -5.70
N SER A 127 -9.30 -0.09 -5.43
CA SER A 127 -10.61 -0.10 -6.10
C SER A 127 -11.75 0.10 -5.12
N ASP A 128 -12.80 0.81 -5.55
CA ASP A 128 -14.06 1.01 -4.81
C ASP A 128 -15.03 -0.15 -4.98
N PHE A 129 -14.77 -1.03 -5.94
CA PHE A 129 -15.64 -2.14 -6.33
C PHE A 129 -14.92 -3.46 -6.17
N GLY A 130 -15.65 -4.48 -5.74
CA GLY A 130 -15.18 -5.85 -5.82
C GLY A 130 -15.02 -6.31 -7.26
N GLY A 131 -14.11 -7.26 -7.51
CA GLY A 131 -13.86 -7.76 -8.84
C GLY A 131 -12.62 -8.62 -8.95
N THR A 132 -12.23 -8.86 -10.19
CA THR A 132 -10.99 -9.57 -10.52
C THR A 132 -9.97 -8.56 -11.03
N PHE A 133 -8.79 -8.52 -10.42
CA PHE A 133 -7.75 -7.55 -10.71
C PHE A 133 -6.44 -8.24 -11.06
N ASN A 134 -5.73 -7.69 -12.04
CA ASN A 134 -4.35 -8.01 -12.34
C ASN A 134 -3.46 -7.12 -11.47
N VAL A 135 -2.58 -7.73 -10.67
CA VAL A 135 -1.63 -7.03 -9.83
C VAL A 135 -0.23 -7.40 -10.26
N ASP A 136 0.52 -6.40 -10.69
CA ASP A 136 1.92 -6.55 -11.02
C ASP A 136 2.77 -6.48 -9.75
N TYR A 137 3.79 -7.32 -9.68
CA TYR A 137 4.74 -7.31 -8.58
C TYR A 137 6.17 -7.57 -9.05
N THR A 138 7.11 -6.97 -8.35
CA THR A 138 8.53 -7.13 -8.61
C THR A 138 9.36 -6.70 -7.41
N GLN A 139 10.66 -6.96 -7.44
CA GLN A 139 11.55 -6.40 -6.42
C GLN A 139 11.68 -4.88 -6.58
N ARG A 140 11.77 -4.15 -5.47
CA ARG A 140 11.87 -2.68 -5.45
C ARG A 140 13.00 -2.13 -6.34
N ARG A 141 14.11 -2.86 -6.46
CA ARG A 141 15.24 -2.48 -7.34
C ARG A 141 14.84 -2.32 -8.82
N ASN A 142 13.79 -2.99 -9.26
CA ASN A 142 13.30 -2.96 -10.65
C ASN A 142 12.31 -1.81 -10.89
N VAL A 143 11.99 -1.01 -9.85
CA VAL A 143 11.03 0.10 -9.91
C VAL A 143 11.78 1.42 -9.92
N LYS A 144 11.58 2.22 -10.96
CA LYS A 144 12.17 3.56 -11.12
C LYS A 144 11.08 4.62 -11.02
N ILE A 145 11.24 5.57 -10.12
CA ILE A 145 10.35 6.73 -10.01
C ILE A 145 10.59 7.63 -11.22
N GLN A 146 9.52 7.98 -11.96
CA GLN A 146 9.58 8.92 -13.08
C GLN A 146 9.18 10.33 -12.64
N ASN A 147 7.94 10.47 -12.23
CA ASN A 147 7.38 11.73 -11.79
C ASN A 147 6.36 11.47 -10.68
N ARG A 148 6.59 12.02 -9.50
CA ARG A 148 5.80 11.79 -8.30
C ARG A 148 5.72 10.29 -7.97
N ALA A 149 4.49 9.73 -7.81
CA ALA A 149 4.30 8.30 -7.60
C ALA A 149 4.22 7.46 -8.89
N ASN A 150 4.34 8.07 -10.07
CA ASN A 150 4.40 7.33 -11.32
C ASN A 150 5.75 6.62 -11.45
N VAL A 151 5.70 5.36 -11.83
CA VAL A 151 6.87 4.49 -11.89
C VAL A 151 6.99 3.76 -13.24
N LEU A 152 8.22 3.45 -13.61
CA LEU A 152 8.55 2.42 -14.59
C LEU A 152 9.11 1.22 -13.86
N TYR A 153 8.69 0.01 -14.24
CA TYR A 153 9.19 -1.22 -13.64
C TYR A 153 9.37 -2.32 -14.68
N ASN A 154 10.50 -2.98 -14.59
CA ASN A 154 10.85 -4.12 -15.44
C ASN A 154 12.11 -4.81 -14.86
N PRO A 155 12.19 -6.17 -14.77
CA PRO A 155 11.12 -7.14 -15.04
C PRO A 155 10.07 -7.18 -13.93
N TYR A 156 8.90 -7.75 -14.25
CA TYR A 156 7.80 -7.95 -13.29
C TYR A 156 7.06 -9.26 -13.55
N SER A 157 6.26 -9.68 -12.60
CA SER A 157 5.30 -10.77 -12.72
C SER A 157 3.90 -10.24 -12.37
N THR A 158 2.87 -10.89 -12.89
CA THR A 158 1.47 -10.51 -12.64
C THR A 158 0.75 -11.65 -11.93
N VAL A 159 -0.06 -11.31 -10.94
CA VAL A 159 -0.96 -12.24 -10.26
C VAL A 159 -2.40 -11.74 -10.36
N VAL A 160 -3.34 -12.66 -10.56
CA VAL A 160 -4.77 -12.38 -10.64
C VAL A 160 -5.39 -12.62 -9.28
N VAL A 161 -6.07 -11.62 -8.73
CA VAL A 161 -6.76 -11.72 -7.45
C VAL A 161 -8.21 -11.28 -7.56
N LYS A 162 -9.08 -11.94 -6.80
CA LYS A 162 -10.49 -11.57 -6.64
C LYS A 162 -10.69 -10.98 -5.24
N VAL A 163 -11.34 -9.83 -5.17
CA VAL A 163 -11.64 -9.11 -3.93
C VAL A 163 -13.08 -8.61 -3.91
#